data_b085864c7a7b6aec418f1819f6910ab5
#
_entry.id   b085864c7a7b6aec418f1819f6910ab5
#
_cell.length_a   1.000
_cell.length_b   1.000
_cell.length_c   1.000
_cell.angle_alpha   90.00
_cell.angle_beta   90.00
_cell.angle_gamma   90.00
#
_symmetry.space_group_name_H-M   'P 1'
#
loop_
_entity.id
_entity.type
_entity.pdbx_description
1 polymer ?
#
loop_
_entity_poly.entity_id
_entity_poly.type
_entity_poly.pdbx_seq_one_letter_code
_entity_poly.pdbx_strand_id
1 'polypeptide(L)'
;MKKRIAFWFCVLCATLSGYAQSSSLQDYVASVRAKSCAPVDYIFKLFEHSDIVVIGERDHRDTTQYELILDILRDARFAEEIGYVYTEVGCVNRTKDVNRLLQRKYKTAQAFSDALYSYLRNEDFNPLWDKYNRVQFLRGLYGINRSNRHKITLGLTDCNFSWDKIKTAQEYRDFDDSPACAYRDSTMSLHFAEMYAKQKPKNGKRKALIITNHPHALNATFAGKDYHRQGKWLKELYGEDNVKIVMLNWTEYTQKEQMPLVASGLWDAAFEVMECQPFGMDIKETPFGREPYFNARYGDLKWEDIADGIIYYKPIYELVLTIGIPGIVSIDFEEELMRRIRIYFEAMDRPVPPLEEAKPMYDRFLSFPGTYPQSPHSVRDTIRHLITE
;
A
#
# COMPACT_ATOMS: atom_id res chain seq x y z
N MET A 1 7.03 -6.39 83.86
CA MET A 1 6.79 -5.30 82.88
C MET A 1 7.85 -5.37 81.81
N LYS A 2 7.50 -5.92 80.58
CA LYS A 2 8.41 -5.99 79.42
C LYS A 2 7.82 -5.09 78.35
N LYS A 3 8.48 -3.98 78.06
CA LYS A 3 8.12 -3.05 76.96
C LYS A 3 8.57 -3.69 75.61
N ARG A 4 7.63 -3.92 74.71
CA ARG A 4 7.88 -4.28 73.30
C ARG A 4 8.00 -3.00 72.47
N ILE A 5 9.18 -2.77 71.90
CA ILE A 5 9.42 -1.71 70.89
C ILE A 5 9.07 -2.32 69.53
N ALA A 6 8.06 -1.74 68.90
CA ALA A 6 7.73 -2.09 67.55
C ALA A 6 8.56 -1.23 66.60
N PHE A 7 9.38 -1.88 65.77
CA PHE A 7 10.15 -1.24 64.70
C PHE A 7 9.26 -1.18 63.42
N TRP A 8 8.90 0.02 63.00
CA TRP A 8 8.24 0.24 61.71
C TRP A 8 9.29 0.35 60.62
N PHE A 9 9.36 -0.64 59.73
CA PHE A 9 10.13 -0.56 58.50
C PHE A 9 9.26 0.10 57.43
N CYS A 10 9.48 1.37 57.13
CA CYS A 10 8.94 2.03 55.91
C CYS A 10 9.72 1.53 54.72
N VAL A 11 9.15 0.60 53.97
CA VAL A 11 9.62 0.26 52.62
C VAL A 11 9.16 1.36 51.67
N LEU A 12 10.08 2.25 51.32
CA LEU A 12 9.88 3.23 50.25
C LEU A 12 9.96 2.46 48.91
N CYS A 13 8.83 2.00 48.40
CA CYS A 13 8.74 1.57 47.02
C CYS A 13 8.85 2.80 46.13
N ALA A 14 10.05 3.13 45.68
CA ALA A 14 10.24 4.02 44.55
C ALA A 14 9.73 3.31 43.30
N THR A 15 8.50 3.58 42.92
CA THR A 15 8.00 3.28 41.56
C THR A 15 8.78 4.16 40.59
N LEU A 16 9.86 3.63 40.06
CA LEU A 16 10.46 4.16 38.84
C LEU A 16 9.45 3.95 37.73
N SER A 17 8.53 4.89 37.59
CA SER A 17 7.80 5.08 36.35
C SER A 17 8.86 5.46 35.31
N GLY A 18 9.32 4.48 34.55
CA GLY A 18 10.14 4.71 33.38
C GLY A 18 9.28 5.48 32.37
N TYR A 19 9.35 6.80 32.42
CA TYR A 19 8.95 7.61 31.31
C TYR A 19 9.84 7.14 30.14
N ALA A 20 9.27 6.44 29.17
CA ALA A 20 9.95 6.21 27.92
C ALA A 20 10.29 7.61 27.38
N GLN A 21 11.58 7.95 27.39
CA GLN A 21 12.05 9.22 26.89
C GLN A 21 11.67 9.27 25.41
N SER A 22 10.86 10.24 25.01
CA SER A 22 10.49 10.44 23.60
C SER A 22 11.77 10.63 22.79
N SER A 23 11.85 9.95 21.63
CA SER A 23 13.01 10.09 20.76
C SER A 23 13.13 11.52 20.26
N SER A 24 14.33 12.07 20.25
CA SER A 24 14.61 13.40 19.71
C SER A 24 14.78 13.36 18.19
N LEU A 25 14.65 14.49 17.52
CA LEU A 25 14.95 14.60 16.08
C LEU A 25 16.34 14.05 15.73
N GLN A 26 17.32 14.29 16.62
CA GLN A 26 18.70 13.82 16.42
C GLN A 26 18.81 12.30 16.45
N ASP A 27 17.98 11.59 17.24
CA ASP A 27 17.96 10.12 17.27
C ASP A 27 17.45 9.54 15.95
N TYR A 28 16.42 10.16 15.36
CA TYR A 28 15.92 9.77 14.02
C TYR A 28 16.98 10.02 12.95
N VAL A 29 17.58 11.22 12.91
CA VAL A 29 18.64 11.57 11.95
C VAL A 29 19.84 10.62 12.07
N ALA A 30 20.28 10.33 13.29
CA ALA A 30 21.37 9.39 13.54
C ALA A 30 21.05 7.99 13.02
N SER A 31 19.82 7.52 13.20
CA SER A 31 19.36 6.21 12.68
C SER A 31 19.37 6.18 11.16
N VAL A 32 18.87 7.22 10.49
CA VAL A 32 18.90 7.33 9.03
C VAL A 32 20.34 7.28 8.52
N ARG A 33 21.24 8.09 9.09
CA ARG A 33 22.66 8.12 8.70
C ARG A 33 23.38 6.78 8.84
N ALA A 34 23.00 6.02 9.88
CA ALA A 34 23.68 4.74 10.19
C ALA A 34 23.14 3.56 9.38
N LYS A 35 21.85 3.54 9.04
CA LYS A 35 21.18 2.32 8.56
C LYS A 35 20.59 2.43 7.15
N SER A 36 20.46 3.62 6.58
CA SER A 36 19.74 3.82 5.32
C SER A 36 20.60 3.54 4.08
N CYS A 37 19.93 3.20 2.99
CA CYS A 37 20.49 3.17 1.65
C CYS A 37 19.44 3.65 0.64
N ALA A 38 19.80 3.74 -0.65
CA ALA A 38 18.85 4.13 -1.68
C ALA A 38 17.63 3.18 -1.72
N PRO A 39 16.40 3.68 -1.98
CA PRO A 39 15.17 2.88 -1.89
C PRO A 39 15.18 1.60 -2.73
N VAL A 40 15.66 1.68 -3.96
CA VAL A 40 15.75 0.52 -4.87
C VAL A 40 16.74 -0.52 -4.31
N ASP A 41 17.92 -0.09 -3.86
CA ASP A 41 18.91 -0.99 -3.28
C ASP A 41 18.43 -1.60 -1.96
N TYR A 42 17.65 -0.86 -1.17
CA TYR A 42 17.02 -1.39 0.04
C TYR A 42 16.10 -2.57 -0.26
N ILE A 43 15.24 -2.46 -1.27
CA ILE A 43 14.37 -3.56 -1.69
C ILE A 43 15.19 -4.80 -2.13
N PHE A 44 16.25 -4.61 -2.89
CA PHE A 44 17.10 -5.74 -3.31
C PHE A 44 17.88 -6.35 -2.14
N LYS A 45 18.33 -5.54 -1.18
CA LYS A 45 18.94 -6.02 0.06
C LYS A 45 17.98 -6.92 0.86
N LEU A 46 16.71 -6.58 0.95
CA LEU A 46 15.71 -7.44 1.58
C LEU A 46 15.59 -8.78 0.84
N PHE A 47 15.61 -8.77 -0.48
CA PHE A 47 15.57 -9.99 -1.28
C PHE A 47 16.85 -10.88 -1.18
N GLU A 48 17.93 -10.42 -0.59
CA GLU A 48 19.08 -11.27 -0.29
C GLU A 48 18.76 -12.32 0.77
N HIS A 49 17.87 -11.98 1.72
CA HIS A 49 17.55 -12.75 2.91
C HIS A 49 16.09 -13.20 3.00
N SER A 50 15.22 -12.74 2.10
CA SER A 50 13.79 -13.09 2.07
C SER A 50 13.34 -13.41 0.64
N ASP A 51 12.30 -14.21 0.54
CA ASP A 51 11.71 -14.59 -0.75
C ASP A 51 10.54 -13.68 -1.15
N ILE A 52 9.91 -13.01 -0.19
CA ILE A 52 8.73 -12.17 -0.39
C ILE A 52 8.97 -10.80 0.26
N VAL A 53 8.81 -9.76 -0.54
CA VAL A 53 8.79 -8.36 -0.04
C VAL A 53 7.42 -7.77 -0.31
N VAL A 54 6.83 -7.20 0.72
CA VAL A 54 5.52 -6.52 0.66
C VAL A 54 5.76 -5.03 0.78
N ILE A 55 5.30 -4.26 -0.19
CA ILE A 55 5.24 -2.79 -0.10
C ILE A 55 3.81 -2.40 0.30
N GLY A 56 3.67 -1.77 1.46
CA GLY A 56 2.45 -1.12 1.90
C GLY A 56 2.30 0.22 1.18
N GLU A 57 1.48 0.24 0.11
CA GLU A 57 1.20 1.48 -0.60
C GLU A 57 0.32 2.41 0.24
N ARG A 58 0.49 3.70 -0.01
CA ARG A 58 -0.32 4.76 0.59
C ARG A 58 -1.76 4.73 0.06
N ASP A 59 -2.36 5.89 -0.13
CA ASP A 59 -3.64 6.01 -0.82
C ASP A 59 -3.54 5.49 -2.26
N HIS A 60 -4.53 4.73 -2.70
CA HIS A 60 -4.61 4.21 -4.07
C HIS A 60 -4.60 5.31 -5.15
N ARG A 61 -4.85 6.56 -4.79
CA ARG A 61 -4.80 7.72 -5.68
C ARG A 61 -3.40 8.29 -5.84
N ASP A 62 -2.45 7.95 -4.97
CA ASP A 62 -1.10 8.53 -4.96
C ASP A 62 -0.28 8.04 -6.16
N THR A 63 0.08 8.98 -7.03
CA THR A 63 0.91 8.70 -8.21
C THR A 63 2.39 8.58 -7.86
N THR A 64 2.85 9.31 -6.84
CA THR A 64 4.27 9.39 -6.51
C THR A 64 4.86 8.08 -6.02
N GLN A 65 4.06 7.23 -5.36
CA GLN A 65 4.50 5.90 -4.97
C GLN A 65 4.75 4.97 -6.17
N TYR A 66 4.01 5.14 -7.26
CA TYR A 66 4.20 4.34 -8.46
C TYR A 66 5.43 4.75 -9.28
N GLU A 67 5.97 5.97 -9.08
CA GLU A 67 7.28 6.33 -9.60
C GLU A 67 8.35 5.41 -9.00
N LEU A 68 8.40 5.30 -7.66
CA LEU A 68 9.31 4.38 -6.96
C LEU A 68 9.11 2.92 -7.37
N ILE A 69 7.86 2.47 -7.41
CA ILE A 69 7.54 1.08 -7.78
C ILE A 69 8.06 0.77 -9.20
N LEU A 70 7.86 1.69 -10.14
CA LEU A 70 8.36 1.53 -11.50
C LEU A 70 9.89 1.59 -11.57
N ASP A 71 10.56 2.36 -10.72
CA ASP A 71 12.01 2.38 -10.64
C ASP A 71 12.56 1.03 -10.15
N ILE A 72 11.94 0.43 -9.14
CA ILE A 72 12.26 -0.93 -8.67
C ILE A 72 12.09 -1.95 -9.81
N LEU A 73 10.98 -1.87 -10.56
CA LEU A 73 10.68 -2.81 -11.64
C LEU A 73 11.57 -2.61 -12.89
N ARG A 74 12.12 -1.39 -13.10
CA ARG A 74 13.07 -1.10 -14.20
C ARG A 74 14.47 -1.61 -13.95
N ASP A 75 14.85 -1.74 -12.68
CA ASP A 75 16.18 -2.28 -12.37
C ASP A 75 16.32 -3.69 -12.98
N ALA A 76 17.43 -3.93 -13.65
CA ALA A 76 17.67 -5.19 -14.36
C ALA A 76 17.58 -6.40 -13.43
N ARG A 77 18.03 -6.25 -12.17
CA ARG A 77 17.95 -7.29 -11.13
C ARG A 77 16.52 -7.79 -10.94
N PHE A 78 15.50 -6.90 -11.05
CA PHE A 78 14.13 -7.32 -10.85
C PHE A 78 13.68 -8.37 -11.88
N ALA A 79 13.89 -8.10 -13.15
CA ALA A 79 13.49 -9.03 -14.21
C ALA A 79 14.34 -10.32 -14.22
N GLU A 80 15.60 -10.24 -13.79
CA GLU A 80 16.54 -11.36 -13.80
C GLU A 80 16.38 -12.28 -12.58
N GLU A 81 16.19 -11.71 -11.40
CA GLU A 81 16.20 -12.46 -10.14
C GLU A 81 14.81 -12.71 -9.54
N ILE A 82 13.85 -11.80 -9.76
CA ILE A 82 12.51 -11.84 -9.17
C ILE A 82 11.48 -12.15 -10.25
N GLY A 83 11.21 -11.21 -11.14
CA GLY A 83 10.36 -11.35 -12.33
C GLY A 83 8.86 -11.45 -12.06
N TYR A 84 8.41 -11.33 -10.81
CA TYR A 84 7.02 -11.43 -10.42
C TYR A 84 6.62 -10.31 -9.47
N VAL A 85 5.58 -9.57 -9.84
CA VAL A 85 4.95 -8.56 -9.01
C VAL A 85 3.48 -8.90 -8.83
N TYR A 86 2.95 -8.73 -7.64
CA TYR A 86 1.55 -8.97 -7.30
C TYR A 86 0.92 -7.69 -6.79
N THR A 87 -0.34 -7.46 -7.16
CA THR A 87 -1.08 -6.29 -6.68
C THR A 87 -2.40 -6.70 -6.05
N GLU A 88 -2.79 -5.99 -5.00
CA GLU A 88 -4.15 -6.01 -4.46
C GLU A 88 -5.15 -5.58 -5.55
N VAL A 89 -4.88 -4.46 -6.22
CA VAL A 89 -5.78 -3.93 -7.25
C VAL A 89 -5.86 -4.88 -8.43
N GLY A 90 -7.10 -5.29 -8.71
CA GLY A 90 -7.45 -6.18 -9.82
C GLY A 90 -7.86 -7.58 -9.39
N CYS A 91 -8.99 -8.04 -9.93
CA CYS A 91 -9.57 -9.35 -9.64
C CYS A 91 -8.69 -10.50 -10.13
N VAL A 92 -8.51 -11.55 -9.32
CA VAL A 92 -7.62 -12.70 -9.59
C VAL A 92 -7.89 -13.36 -10.94
N ASN A 93 -9.15 -13.47 -11.34
CA ASN A 93 -9.57 -14.06 -12.61
C ASN A 93 -9.12 -13.24 -13.84
N ARG A 94 -8.69 -11.99 -13.67
CA ARG A 94 -8.17 -11.12 -14.73
C ARG A 94 -6.65 -11.22 -14.92
N THR A 95 -5.96 -12.01 -14.09
CA THR A 95 -4.50 -12.18 -14.15
C THR A 95 -3.99 -12.63 -15.54
N LYS A 96 -4.69 -13.53 -16.21
CA LYS A 96 -4.29 -13.97 -17.56
C LYS A 96 -4.45 -12.86 -18.60
N ASP A 97 -5.49 -12.05 -18.46
CA ASP A 97 -5.79 -10.98 -19.41
C ASP A 97 -4.79 -9.82 -19.28
N VAL A 98 -4.45 -9.41 -18.05
CA VAL A 98 -3.44 -8.37 -17.85
C VAL A 98 -2.07 -8.80 -18.38
N ASN A 99 -1.66 -10.05 -18.16
CA ASN A 99 -0.38 -10.52 -18.70
C ASN A 99 -0.39 -10.63 -20.24
N ARG A 100 -1.52 -10.99 -20.84
CA ARG A 100 -1.70 -10.94 -22.31
C ARG A 100 -1.57 -9.50 -22.81
N LEU A 101 -2.17 -8.53 -22.13
CA LEU A 101 -2.04 -7.10 -22.45
C LEU A 101 -0.58 -6.65 -22.37
N LEU A 102 0.11 -6.96 -21.26
CA LEU A 102 1.46 -6.49 -20.97
C LEU A 102 2.57 -7.15 -21.83
N GLN A 103 2.31 -8.32 -22.41
CA GLN A 103 3.29 -9.09 -23.18
C GLN A 103 3.07 -9.01 -24.70
N ARG A 104 1.85 -8.64 -25.14
CA ARG A 104 1.52 -8.53 -26.56
C ARG A 104 2.27 -7.36 -27.21
N LYS A 105 2.68 -7.55 -28.48
CA LYS A 105 3.21 -6.48 -29.31
C LYS A 105 2.04 -5.74 -30.01
N TYR A 106 1.95 -4.45 -29.79
CA TYR A 106 0.98 -3.59 -30.46
C TYR A 106 1.65 -2.82 -31.60
N LYS A 107 0.92 -2.61 -32.71
CA LYS A 107 1.43 -1.90 -33.88
C LYS A 107 1.61 -0.41 -33.64
N THR A 108 0.74 0.18 -32.81
CA THR A 108 0.74 1.61 -32.50
C THR A 108 0.50 1.83 -31.00
N ALA A 109 0.89 3.00 -30.49
CA ALA A 109 0.59 3.42 -29.12
C ALA A 109 -0.93 3.51 -28.88
N GLN A 110 -1.69 3.94 -29.88
CA GLN A 110 -3.16 3.99 -29.78
C GLN A 110 -3.75 2.59 -29.61
N ALA A 111 -3.35 1.61 -30.39
CA ALA A 111 -3.83 0.23 -30.25
C ALA A 111 -3.53 -0.38 -28.88
N PHE A 112 -2.41 0.00 -28.26
CA PHE A 112 -2.14 -0.37 -26.87
C PHE A 112 -3.08 0.37 -25.89
N SER A 113 -3.29 1.68 -26.07
CA SER A 113 -4.18 2.47 -25.21
C SER A 113 -5.61 1.96 -25.26
N ASP A 114 -6.12 1.61 -26.44
CA ASP A 114 -7.47 1.04 -26.61
C ASP A 114 -7.60 -0.31 -25.88
N ALA A 115 -6.60 -1.17 -26.01
CA ALA A 115 -6.56 -2.45 -25.32
C ALA A 115 -6.44 -2.29 -23.79
N LEU A 116 -5.65 -1.31 -23.32
CA LEU A 116 -5.50 -0.98 -21.91
C LEU A 116 -6.84 -0.49 -21.32
N TYR A 117 -7.53 0.42 -21.99
CA TYR A 117 -8.81 0.94 -21.51
C TYR A 117 -9.90 -0.14 -21.51
N SER A 118 -9.95 -0.96 -22.55
CA SER A 118 -10.85 -2.13 -22.58
C SER A 118 -10.59 -3.11 -21.43
N TYR A 119 -9.32 -3.31 -21.06
CA TYR A 119 -8.94 -4.12 -19.88
C TYR A 119 -9.37 -3.46 -18.57
N LEU A 120 -9.04 -2.18 -18.37
CA LEU A 120 -9.34 -1.44 -17.11
C LEU A 120 -10.84 -1.35 -16.82
N ARG A 121 -11.69 -1.27 -17.84
CA ARG A 121 -13.15 -1.30 -17.68
C ARG A 121 -13.66 -2.59 -17.02
N ASN A 122 -12.85 -3.65 -16.99
CA ASN A 122 -13.23 -4.97 -16.47
C ASN A 122 -12.23 -5.53 -15.46
N GLU A 123 -11.35 -4.70 -14.92
CA GLU A 123 -10.29 -5.16 -14.01
C GLU A 123 -10.81 -5.44 -12.60
N ASP A 124 -11.82 -4.69 -12.16
CA ASP A 124 -12.20 -4.57 -10.75
C ASP A 124 -13.71 -4.77 -10.52
N PHE A 125 -14.11 -4.96 -9.28
CA PHE A 125 -15.52 -5.08 -8.87
C PHE A 125 -16.20 -3.71 -8.66
N ASN A 126 -15.46 -2.60 -8.60
CA ASN A 126 -16.06 -1.28 -8.71
C ASN A 126 -16.65 -1.08 -10.12
N PRO A 127 -17.67 -0.23 -10.31
CA PRO A 127 -18.21 0.06 -11.65
C PRO A 127 -17.13 0.42 -12.67
N LEU A 128 -16.11 1.17 -12.21
CA LEU A 128 -14.88 1.46 -12.92
C LEU A 128 -13.83 1.93 -11.90
N TRP A 129 -12.63 1.36 -11.93
CA TRP A 129 -11.52 1.85 -11.13
C TRP A 129 -10.95 3.12 -11.74
N ASP A 130 -11.13 4.26 -11.07
CA ASP A 130 -10.86 5.60 -11.62
C ASP A 130 -9.48 6.17 -11.23
N LYS A 131 -8.60 5.37 -10.64
CA LYS A 131 -7.28 5.85 -10.19
C LYS A 131 -6.31 5.90 -11.36
N TYR A 132 -5.91 7.12 -11.77
CA TYR A 132 -5.04 7.34 -12.92
C TYR A 132 -3.66 6.71 -12.79
N ASN A 133 -3.14 6.60 -11.57
CA ASN A 133 -1.87 5.93 -11.30
C ASN A 133 -1.85 4.46 -11.76
N ARG A 134 -2.99 3.76 -11.76
CA ARG A 134 -3.09 2.40 -12.31
C ARG A 134 -2.80 2.37 -13.80
N VAL A 135 -3.28 3.37 -14.55
CA VAL A 135 -2.95 3.55 -15.97
C VAL A 135 -1.44 3.75 -16.15
N GLN A 136 -0.84 4.60 -15.32
CA GLN A 136 0.61 4.87 -15.37
C GLN A 136 1.41 3.60 -15.03
N PHE A 137 1.02 2.86 -14.01
CA PHE A 137 1.66 1.61 -13.62
C PHE A 137 1.63 0.58 -14.76
N LEU A 138 0.46 0.30 -15.33
CA LEU A 138 0.34 -0.67 -16.42
C LEU A 138 1.07 -0.22 -17.70
N ARG A 139 1.06 1.07 -18.02
CA ARG A 139 1.86 1.64 -19.13
C ARG A 139 3.36 1.49 -18.87
N GLY A 140 3.81 1.81 -17.66
CA GLY A 140 5.20 1.66 -17.25
C GLY A 140 5.65 0.21 -17.32
N LEU A 141 4.88 -0.72 -16.76
CA LEU A 141 5.18 -2.15 -16.78
C LEU A 141 5.17 -2.73 -18.21
N TYR A 142 4.25 -2.27 -19.07
CA TYR A 142 4.27 -2.60 -20.49
C TYR A 142 5.58 -2.13 -21.16
N GLY A 143 6.00 -0.88 -20.90
CA GLY A 143 7.25 -0.33 -21.43
C GLY A 143 8.48 -1.15 -20.98
N ILE A 144 8.55 -1.48 -19.67
CA ILE A 144 9.59 -2.34 -19.10
C ILE A 144 9.60 -3.70 -19.80
N ASN A 145 8.43 -4.32 -19.95
CA ASN A 145 8.31 -5.60 -20.63
C ASN A 145 8.65 -5.53 -22.12
N ARG A 146 8.56 -4.38 -22.75
CA ARG A 146 8.97 -4.18 -24.16
C ARG A 146 10.51 -4.13 -24.32
N SER A 147 11.19 -3.49 -23.38
CA SER A 147 12.64 -3.33 -23.42
C SER A 147 13.40 -4.52 -22.85
N ASN A 148 12.87 -5.22 -21.85
CA ASN A 148 13.57 -6.31 -21.17
C ASN A 148 13.50 -7.63 -21.93
N ARG A 149 14.59 -8.41 -21.88
CA ARG A 149 14.63 -9.80 -22.36
C ARG A 149 13.71 -10.69 -21.52
N HIS A 150 13.82 -10.59 -20.23
CA HIS A 150 12.98 -11.32 -19.28
C HIS A 150 11.75 -10.47 -18.92
N LYS A 151 10.57 -11.06 -19.09
CA LYS A 151 9.30 -10.37 -18.83
C LYS A 151 8.94 -10.46 -17.36
N ILE A 152 8.41 -9.37 -16.83
CA ILE A 152 7.81 -9.33 -15.51
C ILE A 152 6.36 -9.79 -15.63
N THR A 153 5.96 -10.70 -14.78
CA THR A 153 4.59 -11.21 -14.67
C THR A 153 3.87 -10.48 -13.57
N LEU A 154 2.64 -10.00 -13.84
CA LEU A 154 1.76 -9.37 -12.88
C LEU A 154 0.72 -10.38 -12.38
N GLY A 155 0.67 -10.64 -11.08
CA GLY A 155 -0.40 -11.36 -10.42
C GLY A 155 -1.43 -10.40 -9.80
N LEU A 156 -2.71 -10.70 -9.93
CA LEU A 156 -3.79 -9.96 -9.28
C LEU A 156 -4.33 -10.82 -8.16
N THR A 157 -4.49 -10.26 -6.97
CA THR A 157 -4.80 -11.08 -5.78
C THR A 157 -6.21 -10.90 -5.23
N ASP A 158 -6.95 -9.90 -5.69
CA ASP A 158 -8.27 -9.60 -5.17
C ASP A 158 -9.34 -10.64 -5.53
N CYS A 159 -10.52 -10.48 -4.97
CA CYS A 159 -11.66 -11.37 -5.12
C CYS A 159 -11.94 -11.72 -6.58
N ASN A 160 -12.46 -12.93 -6.82
CA ASN A 160 -12.90 -13.33 -8.16
C ASN A 160 -14.23 -12.65 -8.49
N PHE A 161 -14.23 -11.79 -9.51
CA PHE A 161 -15.40 -11.02 -9.91
C PHE A 161 -15.51 -10.85 -11.43
N SER A 162 -16.75 -10.76 -11.92
CA SER A 162 -17.05 -10.41 -13.31
C SER A 162 -18.40 -9.69 -13.40
N TRP A 163 -18.42 -8.50 -13.96
CA TRP A 163 -19.64 -7.74 -14.22
C TRP A 163 -20.64 -8.47 -15.13
N ASP A 164 -20.18 -9.40 -15.96
CA ASP A 164 -21.07 -10.22 -16.80
C ASP A 164 -21.98 -11.13 -15.98
N LYS A 165 -21.59 -11.46 -14.76
CA LYS A 165 -22.34 -12.32 -13.85
C LYS A 165 -23.25 -11.57 -12.89
N ILE A 166 -23.08 -10.28 -12.76
CA ILE A 166 -23.85 -9.42 -11.85
C ILE A 166 -24.87 -8.63 -12.64
N LYS A 167 -26.16 -8.88 -12.40
CA LYS A 167 -27.28 -8.27 -13.12
C LYS A 167 -28.18 -7.43 -12.21
N THR A 168 -28.12 -7.65 -10.91
CA THR A 168 -28.98 -7.00 -9.91
C THR A 168 -28.15 -6.49 -8.72
N ALA A 169 -28.72 -5.52 -7.99
CA ALA A 169 -28.15 -5.04 -6.74
C ALA A 169 -28.03 -6.15 -5.67
N GLN A 170 -28.98 -7.09 -5.66
CA GLN A 170 -28.91 -8.23 -4.71
C GLN A 170 -27.74 -9.14 -5.02
N GLU A 171 -27.50 -9.50 -6.28
CA GLU A 171 -26.33 -10.31 -6.67
C GLU A 171 -24.99 -9.61 -6.34
N TYR A 172 -24.97 -8.27 -6.39
CA TYR A 172 -23.80 -7.52 -5.96
C TYR A 172 -23.62 -7.57 -4.43
N ARG A 173 -24.70 -7.41 -3.65
CA ARG A 173 -24.65 -7.61 -2.19
C ARG A 173 -24.21 -9.02 -1.82
N ASP A 174 -24.76 -10.02 -2.47
CA ASP A 174 -24.38 -11.43 -2.23
C ASP A 174 -22.89 -11.69 -2.52
N PHE A 175 -22.32 -11.00 -3.50
CA PHE A 175 -20.89 -11.00 -3.75
C PHE A 175 -20.11 -10.28 -2.63
N ASP A 176 -20.50 -9.07 -2.26
CA ASP A 176 -19.82 -8.23 -1.25
C ASP A 176 -19.86 -8.90 0.14
N ASP A 177 -20.99 -9.52 0.50
CA ASP A 177 -21.19 -10.28 1.74
C ASP A 177 -20.57 -11.69 1.70
N SER A 178 -20.03 -12.10 0.57
CA SER A 178 -19.43 -13.45 0.44
C SER A 178 -18.23 -13.62 1.38
N PRO A 179 -17.93 -14.83 1.87
CA PRO A 179 -16.76 -15.06 2.70
C PRO A 179 -15.45 -14.59 2.06
N ALA A 180 -15.35 -14.65 0.73
CA ALA A 180 -14.17 -14.20 0.00
C ALA A 180 -13.95 -12.68 0.14
N CYS A 181 -15.01 -11.88 0.12
CA CYS A 181 -14.92 -10.42 0.30
C CYS A 181 -14.90 -10.03 1.78
N ALA A 182 -15.68 -10.67 2.63
CA ALA A 182 -15.69 -10.42 4.08
C ALA A 182 -14.31 -10.70 4.73
N TYR A 183 -13.59 -11.72 4.25
CA TYR A 183 -12.24 -12.08 4.69
C TYR A 183 -11.21 -11.79 3.59
N ARG A 184 -11.27 -10.61 2.98
CA ARG A 184 -10.51 -10.22 1.79
C ARG A 184 -8.99 -10.40 1.97
N ASP A 185 -8.44 -10.09 3.14
CA ASP A 185 -7.01 -10.25 3.42
C ASP A 185 -6.55 -11.72 3.30
N SER A 186 -7.30 -12.66 3.86
CA SER A 186 -7.01 -14.09 3.71
C SER A 186 -7.21 -14.57 2.27
N THR A 187 -8.24 -14.07 1.60
CA THR A 187 -8.52 -14.38 0.19
C THR A 187 -7.37 -13.95 -0.72
N MET A 188 -6.87 -12.71 -0.55
CA MET A 188 -5.71 -12.22 -1.29
C MET A 188 -4.45 -13.05 -1.01
N SER A 189 -4.25 -13.46 0.24
CA SER A 189 -3.11 -14.29 0.63
C SER A 189 -3.18 -15.69 0.00
N LEU A 190 -4.36 -16.30 -0.06
CA LEU A 190 -4.58 -17.60 -0.70
C LEU A 190 -4.38 -17.52 -2.22
N HIS A 191 -4.95 -16.50 -2.88
CA HIS A 191 -4.72 -16.29 -4.31
C HIS A 191 -3.25 -16.07 -4.64
N PHE A 192 -2.54 -15.28 -3.81
CA PHE A 192 -1.10 -15.14 -3.93
C PHE A 192 -0.41 -16.50 -3.80
N ALA A 193 -0.72 -17.28 -2.75
CA ALA A 193 -0.09 -18.56 -2.49
C ALA A 193 -0.27 -19.55 -3.64
N GLU A 194 -1.47 -19.62 -4.23
CA GLU A 194 -1.75 -20.47 -5.39
C GLU A 194 -0.92 -20.08 -6.63
N MET A 195 -0.78 -18.78 -6.88
CA MET A 195 0.02 -18.28 -8.01
C MET A 195 1.51 -18.44 -7.74
N TYR A 196 1.97 -18.14 -6.52
CA TYR A 196 3.35 -18.24 -6.09
C TYR A 196 3.88 -19.69 -6.17
N ALA A 197 3.07 -20.67 -5.77
CA ALA A 197 3.41 -22.09 -5.90
C ALA A 197 3.66 -22.52 -7.36
N LYS A 198 3.01 -21.87 -8.33
CA LYS A 198 3.12 -22.13 -9.77
C LYS A 198 4.22 -21.30 -10.46
N GLN A 199 4.87 -20.38 -9.75
CA GLN A 199 5.96 -19.59 -10.31
C GLN A 199 7.12 -20.46 -10.77
N LYS A 200 7.73 -20.06 -11.87
CA LYS A 200 9.02 -20.64 -12.29
C LYS A 200 10.14 -20.01 -11.47
N PRO A 201 10.93 -20.81 -10.74
CA PRO A 201 12.07 -20.30 -10.00
C PRO A 201 13.05 -19.56 -10.91
N LYS A 202 13.67 -18.51 -10.39
CA LYS A 202 14.81 -17.83 -10.99
C LYS A 202 16.02 -18.06 -10.10
N ASN A 203 17.13 -18.48 -10.69
CA ASN A 203 18.35 -18.85 -9.92
C ASN A 203 18.05 -19.83 -8.76
N GLY A 204 17.13 -20.78 -8.99
CA GLY A 204 16.74 -21.77 -7.99
C GLY A 204 15.78 -21.29 -6.90
N LYS A 205 15.43 -20.02 -6.87
CA LYS A 205 14.54 -19.41 -5.86
C LYS A 205 13.26 -18.86 -6.48
N ARG A 206 12.17 -18.87 -5.71
CA ARG A 206 10.94 -18.13 -6.03
C ARG A 206 10.96 -16.86 -5.19
N LYS A 207 10.99 -15.70 -5.84
CA LYS A 207 10.88 -14.40 -5.18
C LYS A 207 9.67 -13.64 -5.71
N ALA A 208 9.07 -12.82 -4.88
CA ALA A 208 7.88 -12.03 -5.24
C ALA A 208 7.86 -10.67 -4.57
N LEU A 209 7.53 -9.62 -5.32
CA LEU A 209 7.16 -8.33 -4.79
C LEU A 209 5.63 -8.26 -4.72
N ILE A 210 5.07 -7.91 -3.57
CA ILE A 210 3.64 -7.68 -3.37
C ILE A 210 3.43 -6.20 -3.11
N ILE A 211 2.46 -5.61 -3.79
CA ILE A 211 2.03 -4.22 -3.62
C ILE A 211 0.58 -4.27 -3.13
N THR A 212 0.34 -3.82 -1.93
CA THR A 212 -0.97 -3.84 -1.31
C THR A 212 -1.17 -2.58 -0.48
N ASN A 213 -2.40 -2.13 -0.32
CA ASN A 213 -2.66 -0.90 0.44
C ASN A 213 -2.16 -1.03 1.89
N HIS A 214 -1.73 0.09 2.46
CA HIS A 214 -1.16 0.18 3.81
C HIS A 214 -1.87 -0.69 4.86
N PRO A 215 -3.20 -0.63 5.04
CA PRO A 215 -3.87 -1.45 6.04
C PRO A 215 -3.74 -2.97 5.81
N HIS A 216 -3.67 -3.40 4.55
CA HIS A 216 -3.54 -4.81 4.21
C HIS A 216 -2.11 -5.32 4.40
N ALA A 217 -1.10 -4.46 4.21
CA ALA A 217 0.31 -4.83 4.36
C ALA A 217 0.72 -5.20 5.79
N LEU A 218 0.00 -4.74 6.81
CA LEU A 218 0.40 -4.84 8.22
C LEU A 218 0.59 -6.28 8.70
N ASN A 219 1.65 -6.52 9.47
CA ASN A 219 1.78 -7.70 10.32
C ASN A 219 0.91 -7.52 11.57
N ALA A 220 -0.40 -7.52 11.41
CA ALA A 220 -1.31 -7.21 12.50
C ALA A 220 -2.64 -7.96 12.42
N THR A 221 -3.28 -8.10 13.56
CA THR A 221 -4.64 -8.64 13.74
C THR A 221 -5.51 -7.55 14.34
N PHE A 222 -6.76 -7.45 13.96
CA PHE A 222 -7.70 -6.55 14.63
C PHE A 222 -7.88 -6.96 16.09
N ALA A 223 -7.70 -6.01 17.00
CA ALA A 223 -7.89 -6.24 18.42
C ALA A 223 -9.29 -6.79 18.73
N GLY A 224 -9.34 -7.91 19.45
CA GLY A 224 -10.58 -8.59 19.83
C GLY A 224 -11.32 -9.29 18.68
N LYS A 225 -10.69 -9.47 17.52
CA LYS A 225 -11.24 -10.21 16.38
C LYS A 225 -10.20 -11.17 15.83
N ASP A 226 -10.65 -12.31 15.34
CA ASP A 226 -9.83 -13.26 14.59
C ASP A 226 -9.80 -12.84 13.11
N TYR A 227 -9.23 -11.64 12.86
CA TYR A 227 -9.10 -11.07 11.52
C TYR A 227 -7.67 -10.57 11.31
N HIS A 228 -6.85 -11.40 10.64
CA HIS A 228 -5.49 -11.06 10.30
C HIS A 228 -5.42 -10.24 9.03
N ARG A 229 -4.50 -9.28 8.98
CA ARG A 229 -4.17 -8.57 7.76
C ARG A 229 -3.35 -9.46 6.81
N GLN A 230 -3.31 -9.09 5.53
CA GLN A 230 -2.59 -9.85 4.51
C GLN A 230 -1.12 -10.05 4.88
N GLY A 231 -0.44 -8.99 5.37
CA GLY A 231 0.96 -9.10 5.81
C GLY A 231 1.15 -10.14 6.92
N LYS A 232 0.23 -10.20 7.90
CA LYS A 232 0.22 -11.21 8.95
C LYS A 232 0.01 -12.62 8.37
N TRP A 233 -0.98 -12.81 7.50
CA TRP A 233 -1.21 -14.08 6.82
C TRP A 233 0.01 -14.57 6.05
N LEU A 234 0.69 -13.67 5.33
CA LEU A 234 1.88 -14.03 4.56
C LEU A 234 3.03 -14.48 5.47
N LYS A 235 3.25 -13.79 6.60
CA LYS A 235 4.27 -14.20 7.59
C LYS A 235 3.96 -15.56 8.21
N GLU A 236 2.69 -15.84 8.51
CA GLU A 236 2.26 -17.16 9.01
C GLU A 236 2.44 -18.29 7.99
N LEU A 237 2.16 -18.02 6.70
CA LEU A 237 2.28 -19.00 5.64
C LEU A 237 3.74 -19.31 5.24
N TYR A 238 4.60 -18.31 5.27
CA TYR A 238 5.97 -18.41 4.71
C TYR A 238 7.09 -18.23 5.72
N GLY A 239 6.78 -17.81 6.95
CA GLY A 239 7.74 -17.53 8.01
C GLY A 239 8.14 -16.07 8.11
N GLU A 240 8.38 -15.60 9.33
CA GLU A 240 8.73 -14.21 9.66
C GLU A 240 9.97 -13.70 8.90
N ASP A 241 10.97 -14.55 8.70
CA ASP A 241 12.21 -14.17 8.02
C ASP A 241 12.07 -14.16 6.51
N ASN A 242 11.17 -14.95 5.95
CA ASN A 242 10.95 -15.05 4.51
C ASN A 242 10.06 -13.95 3.94
N VAL A 243 9.33 -13.20 4.78
CA VAL A 243 8.45 -12.11 4.39
C VAL A 243 8.91 -10.82 5.05
N LYS A 244 9.22 -9.81 4.25
CA LYS A 244 9.58 -8.47 4.74
C LYS A 244 8.51 -7.47 4.31
N ILE A 245 8.03 -6.69 5.26
CA ILE A 245 6.99 -5.67 5.05
C ILE A 245 7.65 -4.30 5.14
N VAL A 246 7.50 -3.52 4.08
CA VAL A 246 8.06 -2.17 3.96
C VAL A 246 6.92 -1.19 3.78
N MET A 247 6.86 -0.18 4.65
CA MET A 247 5.87 0.88 4.56
C MET A 247 6.47 2.13 3.87
N LEU A 248 5.66 2.81 3.09
CA LEU A 248 6.04 4.10 2.51
C LEU A 248 5.69 5.22 3.49
N ASN A 249 6.50 6.30 3.51
CA ASN A 249 6.19 7.46 4.33
C ASN A 249 4.81 8.04 4.01
N TRP A 250 4.01 8.27 5.04
CA TRP A 250 2.66 8.80 4.92
C TRP A 250 2.23 9.51 6.21
N THR A 251 1.01 10.03 6.21
CA THR A 251 0.34 10.58 7.39
C THR A 251 -0.36 9.47 8.17
N GLU A 252 -0.67 9.72 9.42
CA GLU A 252 -1.57 8.88 10.19
C GLU A 252 -3.01 9.08 9.71
N TYR A 253 -3.65 8.00 9.24
CA TYR A 253 -5.04 8.05 8.85
C TYR A 253 -5.95 7.98 10.09
N THR A 254 -6.60 9.09 10.43
CA THR A 254 -7.58 9.15 11.52
C THR A 254 -9.01 9.24 10.98
N GLN A 255 -9.98 8.77 11.75
CA GLN A 255 -11.41 8.84 11.37
C GLN A 255 -11.99 10.27 11.33
N LYS A 256 -11.22 11.28 11.75
CA LYS A 256 -11.67 12.68 11.87
C LYS A 256 -11.24 13.56 10.70
N GLU A 257 -10.94 13.00 9.55
CA GLU A 257 -10.43 13.74 8.37
C GLU A 257 -9.16 14.57 8.64
N GLN A 258 -8.56 14.38 9.81
CA GLN A 258 -7.25 14.91 10.12
C GLN A 258 -6.22 13.84 9.75
N MET A 259 -5.19 14.25 9.05
CA MET A 259 -4.09 13.38 8.70
C MET A 259 -2.83 13.90 9.42
N PRO A 260 -2.69 13.62 10.74
CA PRO A 260 -1.54 14.06 11.50
C PRO A 260 -0.27 13.39 10.97
N LEU A 261 0.85 14.10 11.10
CA LEU A 261 2.15 13.56 10.77
C LEU A 261 2.58 12.51 11.79
N VAL A 262 3.20 11.45 11.35
CA VAL A 262 3.73 10.38 12.23
C VAL A 262 4.74 10.99 13.22
N ALA A 263 4.68 10.56 14.48
CA ALA A 263 5.52 11.10 15.56
C ALA A 263 5.48 12.64 15.59
N SER A 264 4.31 13.24 15.39
CA SER A 264 4.11 14.70 15.34
C SER A 264 4.99 15.41 14.30
N GLY A 265 5.43 14.71 13.26
CA GLY A 265 6.26 15.25 12.18
C GLY A 265 7.76 15.03 12.34
N LEU A 266 8.22 14.40 13.42
CA LEU A 266 9.65 14.14 13.64
C LEU A 266 10.26 13.24 12.55
N TRP A 267 9.48 12.30 11.99
CA TRP A 267 9.93 11.46 10.90
C TRP A 267 10.21 12.29 9.64
N ASP A 268 9.26 13.18 9.29
CA ASP A 268 9.39 14.06 8.13
C ASP A 268 10.48 15.13 8.34
N ALA A 269 10.62 15.63 9.57
CA ALA A 269 11.72 16.55 9.94
C ALA A 269 13.08 15.87 9.79
N ALA A 270 13.24 14.60 10.19
CA ALA A 270 14.47 13.86 9.97
C ALA A 270 14.79 13.69 8.48
N PHE A 271 13.78 13.46 7.64
CA PHE A 271 13.93 13.40 6.19
C PHE A 271 14.36 14.77 5.62
N GLU A 272 13.74 15.86 6.06
CA GLU A 272 14.12 17.22 5.64
C GLU A 272 15.58 17.54 6.05
N VAL A 273 16.02 17.17 7.27
CA VAL A 273 17.43 17.33 7.72
C VAL A 273 18.40 16.53 6.84
N MET A 274 17.96 15.42 6.29
CA MET A 274 18.71 14.60 5.32
C MET A 274 18.59 15.14 3.87
N GLU A 275 18.23 16.43 3.70
CA GLU A 275 18.06 17.11 2.40
C GLU A 275 17.04 16.42 1.49
N CYS A 276 16.02 15.77 2.08
CA CYS A 276 14.99 15.00 1.38
C CYS A 276 15.58 13.96 0.42
N GLN A 277 16.78 13.44 0.69
CA GLN A 277 17.34 12.36 -0.10
C GLN A 277 16.53 11.08 0.14
N PRO A 278 15.98 10.45 -0.91
CA PRO A 278 15.21 9.24 -0.75
C PRO A 278 16.03 8.12 -0.09
N PHE A 279 15.42 7.42 0.87
CA PHE A 279 16.07 6.30 1.55
C PHE A 279 15.10 5.19 1.91
N GLY A 280 15.64 3.98 2.09
CA GLY A 280 14.98 2.85 2.73
C GLY A 280 15.85 2.31 3.85
N MET A 281 15.22 1.83 4.94
CA MET A 281 15.92 1.25 6.08
C MET A 281 15.04 0.33 6.91
N ASP A 282 15.69 -0.61 7.60
CA ASP A 282 15.06 -1.41 8.65
C ASP A 282 14.73 -0.52 9.85
N ILE A 283 13.53 -0.71 10.42
CA ILE A 283 13.07 0.12 11.55
C ILE A 283 13.24 -0.56 12.90
N LYS A 284 13.44 -1.86 12.94
CA LYS A 284 13.59 -2.61 14.19
C LYS A 284 14.73 -2.05 15.02
N GLU A 285 14.47 -1.86 16.32
CA GLU A 285 15.42 -1.31 17.29
C GLU A 285 15.89 0.13 16.94
N THR A 286 15.07 0.89 16.23
CA THR A 286 15.30 2.30 15.93
C THR A 286 14.25 3.17 16.62
N PRO A 287 14.47 4.49 16.71
CA PRO A 287 13.41 5.42 17.12
C PRO A 287 12.14 5.27 16.27
N PHE A 288 12.27 5.07 14.94
CA PHE A 288 11.13 4.83 14.06
C PHE A 288 10.31 3.60 14.47
N GLY A 289 10.97 2.48 14.73
CA GLY A 289 10.27 1.24 15.10
C GLY A 289 9.61 1.31 16.48
N ARG A 290 10.21 2.05 17.42
CA ARG A 290 9.68 2.17 18.79
C ARG A 290 8.47 3.09 18.92
N GLU A 291 8.16 3.91 17.89
CA GLU A 291 6.97 4.76 17.91
C GLU A 291 5.69 3.92 17.99
N PRO A 292 4.72 4.34 18.81
CA PRO A 292 3.40 3.71 18.83
C PRO A 292 2.74 3.79 17.44
N TYR A 293 2.11 2.68 17.04
CA TYR A 293 1.28 2.73 15.85
C TYR A 293 -0.06 3.37 16.17
N PHE A 294 -0.42 4.37 15.41
CA PHE A 294 -1.53 5.30 15.70
C PHE A 294 -2.93 4.68 15.68
N ASN A 295 -3.11 3.49 15.08
CA ASN A 295 -4.44 2.93 14.89
C ASN A 295 -4.79 1.92 15.99
N ALA A 296 -5.52 2.39 17.01
CA ALA A 296 -5.98 1.60 18.16
C ALA A 296 -6.83 0.35 17.80
N ARG A 297 -7.28 0.19 16.54
CA ARG A 297 -7.96 -1.03 16.09
C ARG A 297 -7.09 -2.27 16.18
N TYR A 298 -5.77 -2.09 16.25
CA TYR A 298 -4.78 -3.17 16.34
C TYR A 298 -4.22 -3.35 17.76
N GLY A 299 -4.69 -2.58 18.74
CA GLY A 299 -4.16 -2.57 20.09
C GLY A 299 -2.91 -1.70 20.25
N ASP A 300 -2.14 -1.93 21.30
CA ASP A 300 -0.95 -1.15 21.63
C ASP A 300 0.28 -1.69 20.88
N LEU A 301 0.28 -1.57 19.55
CA LEU A 301 1.40 -1.98 18.70
C LEU A 301 2.34 -0.80 18.43
N LYS A 302 3.59 -1.13 18.15
CA LYS A 302 4.59 -0.21 17.62
C LYS A 302 4.79 -0.42 16.14
N TRP A 303 5.46 0.51 15.48
CA TRP A 303 5.79 0.36 14.07
C TRP A 303 6.64 -0.88 13.76
N GLU A 304 7.58 -1.25 14.65
CA GLU A 304 8.40 -2.45 14.50
C GLU A 304 7.63 -3.77 14.65
N ASP A 305 6.43 -3.74 15.24
CA ASP A 305 5.55 -4.92 15.35
C ASP A 305 4.79 -5.16 14.03
N ILE A 306 4.52 -4.09 13.27
CA ILE A 306 3.66 -4.14 12.08
C ILE A 306 4.40 -4.12 10.75
N ALA A 307 5.68 -3.67 10.74
CA ALA A 307 6.51 -3.58 9.54
C ALA A 307 7.98 -3.84 9.87
N ASP A 308 8.74 -4.31 8.88
CA ASP A 308 10.18 -4.55 9.00
C ASP A 308 10.98 -3.30 8.62
N GLY A 309 10.47 -2.48 7.71
CA GLY A 309 11.17 -1.30 7.21
C GLY A 309 10.29 -0.18 6.70
N ILE A 310 10.93 0.95 6.43
CA ILE A 310 10.30 2.13 5.83
C ILE A 310 11.09 2.61 4.62
N ILE A 311 10.37 3.24 3.71
CA ILE A 311 10.97 4.03 2.62
C ILE A 311 10.40 5.44 2.67
N TYR A 312 11.29 6.42 2.69
CA TYR A 312 11.02 7.81 2.40
C TYR A 312 11.45 8.10 0.96
N TYR A 313 10.48 8.39 0.09
CA TYR A 313 10.74 8.61 -1.33
C TYR A 313 10.64 10.07 -1.73
N LYS A 314 9.58 10.76 -1.29
CA LYS A 314 9.37 12.21 -1.46
C LYS A 314 8.86 12.83 -0.17
N PRO A 315 9.10 14.12 0.05
CA PRO A 315 8.47 14.84 1.15
C PRO A 315 6.95 14.73 1.09
N ILE A 316 6.31 14.61 2.25
CA ILE A 316 4.87 14.39 2.32
C ILE A 316 4.06 15.51 1.65
N TYR A 317 4.57 16.74 1.66
CA TYR A 317 3.94 17.90 1.01
C TYR A 317 4.15 17.95 -0.52
N GLU A 318 4.91 16.99 -1.10
CA GLU A 318 5.08 16.81 -2.54
C GLU A 318 4.30 15.60 -3.08
N LEU A 319 3.59 14.87 -2.23
CA LEU A 319 2.76 13.75 -2.67
C LEU A 319 1.57 14.25 -3.50
N VAL A 320 1.25 13.53 -4.57
CA VAL A 320 0.21 13.90 -5.52
C VAL A 320 -0.81 12.77 -5.66
N LEU A 321 -2.05 13.08 -5.36
CA LEU A 321 -3.18 12.19 -5.57
C LEU A 321 -3.85 12.51 -6.91
N THR A 322 -4.27 11.50 -7.65
CA THR A 322 -4.94 11.65 -8.95
C THR A 322 -6.13 10.71 -9.06
N ILE A 323 -7.20 11.21 -9.65
CA ILE A 323 -8.39 10.44 -10.01
C ILE A 323 -8.86 10.83 -11.41
N GLY A 324 -9.69 9.96 -11.99
CA GLY A 324 -10.26 10.15 -13.31
C GLY A 324 -9.28 9.79 -14.43
N ILE A 325 -9.78 9.07 -15.42
CA ILE A 325 -8.99 8.57 -16.55
C ILE A 325 -9.61 9.15 -17.84
N PRO A 326 -9.04 10.23 -18.41
CA PRO A 326 -9.59 10.86 -19.60
C PRO A 326 -9.79 9.87 -20.75
N GLY A 327 -11.01 9.84 -21.31
CA GLY A 327 -11.37 8.97 -22.43
C GLY A 327 -11.65 7.51 -22.06
N ILE A 328 -11.68 7.16 -20.77
CA ILE A 328 -12.03 5.80 -20.33
C ILE A 328 -13.51 5.49 -20.57
N VAL A 329 -14.38 6.50 -20.47
CA VAL A 329 -15.81 6.38 -20.72
C VAL A 329 -16.10 6.76 -22.18
N SER A 330 -15.97 5.80 -23.09
CA SER A 330 -16.36 5.96 -24.48
C SER A 330 -17.86 5.76 -24.68
N ILE A 331 -18.41 6.27 -25.78
CA ILE A 331 -19.84 6.21 -26.09
C ILE A 331 -20.39 4.77 -26.05
N ASP A 332 -19.62 3.81 -26.53
CA ASP A 332 -19.97 2.37 -26.53
C ASP A 332 -19.94 1.73 -25.13
N PHE A 333 -19.38 2.42 -24.14
CA PHE A 333 -19.31 1.94 -22.76
C PHE A 333 -20.28 2.67 -21.80
N GLU A 334 -20.86 3.77 -22.19
CA GLU A 334 -21.75 4.59 -21.32
C GLU A 334 -22.93 3.78 -20.77
N GLU A 335 -23.61 3.01 -21.60
CA GLU A 335 -24.75 2.19 -21.17
C GLU A 335 -24.34 1.13 -20.15
N GLU A 336 -23.25 0.42 -20.40
CA GLU A 336 -22.72 -0.58 -19.48
C GLU A 336 -22.22 0.04 -18.17
N LEU A 337 -21.55 1.19 -18.22
CA LEU A 337 -21.14 1.93 -17.02
C LEU A 337 -22.36 2.31 -16.17
N MET A 338 -23.40 2.85 -16.78
CA MET A 338 -24.62 3.23 -16.05
C MET A 338 -25.37 2.03 -15.48
N ARG A 339 -25.35 0.88 -16.18
CA ARG A 339 -25.85 -0.39 -15.62
C ARG A 339 -25.11 -0.78 -14.35
N ARG A 340 -23.78 -0.72 -14.37
CA ARG A 340 -22.92 -1.06 -13.21
C ARG A 340 -23.10 -0.06 -12.07
N ILE A 341 -23.14 1.23 -12.38
CA ILE A 341 -23.39 2.29 -11.38
C ILE A 341 -24.72 2.07 -10.69
N ARG A 342 -25.80 1.79 -11.44
CA ARG A 342 -27.11 1.52 -10.86
C ARG A 342 -27.03 0.34 -9.90
N ILE A 343 -26.51 -0.80 -10.32
CA ILE A 343 -26.36 -1.99 -9.51
C ILE A 343 -25.57 -1.69 -8.21
N TYR A 344 -24.42 -1.02 -8.36
CA TYR A 344 -23.54 -0.71 -7.24
C TYR A 344 -24.17 0.28 -6.25
N PHE A 345 -24.77 1.37 -6.75
CA PHE A 345 -25.35 2.39 -5.88
C PHE A 345 -26.63 1.86 -5.18
N GLU A 346 -27.46 1.10 -5.87
CA GLU A 346 -28.62 0.43 -5.26
C GLU A 346 -28.18 -0.65 -4.23
N ALA A 347 -27.07 -1.35 -4.49
CA ALA A 347 -26.51 -2.29 -3.51
C ALA A 347 -26.02 -1.61 -2.24
N MET A 348 -25.54 -0.35 -2.34
CA MET A 348 -25.06 0.47 -1.23
C MET A 348 -26.14 1.40 -0.65
N ASP A 349 -27.41 1.21 -1.01
CA ASP A 349 -28.55 2.05 -0.61
C ASP A 349 -28.31 3.56 -0.87
N ARG A 350 -27.68 3.88 -2.03
CA ARG A 350 -27.37 5.25 -2.48
C ARG A 350 -28.19 5.64 -3.70
N PRO A 351 -28.55 6.93 -3.84
CA PRO A 351 -29.21 7.42 -5.04
C PRO A 351 -28.30 7.26 -6.27
N VAL A 352 -28.88 6.74 -7.36
CA VAL A 352 -28.15 6.54 -8.61
C VAL A 352 -27.97 7.90 -9.33
N PRO A 353 -26.74 8.35 -9.59
CA PRO A 353 -26.52 9.60 -10.31
C PRO A 353 -26.91 9.45 -11.79
N PRO A 354 -27.37 10.52 -12.47
CA PRO A 354 -27.58 10.51 -13.89
C PRO A 354 -26.23 10.47 -14.65
N LEU A 355 -26.25 10.14 -15.94
CA LEU A 355 -25.02 9.97 -16.75
C LEU A 355 -24.13 11.23 -16.75
N GLU A 356 -24.76 12.41 -16.84
CA GLU A 356 -24.04 13.70 -16.86
C GLU A 356 -23.25 13.99 -15.58
N GLU A 357 -23.63 13.39 -14.47
CA GLU A 357 -22.90 13.45 -13.18
C GLU A 357 -21.94 12.28 -13.05
N ALA A 358 -22.38 11.09 -13.44
CA ALA A 358 -21.60 9.86 -13.31
C ALA A 358 -20.34 9.83 -14.20
N LYS A 359 -20.48 10.22 -15.47
CA LYS A 359 -19.38 10.19 -16.43
C LYS A 359 -18.17 11.01 -15.98
N PRO A 360 -18.32 12.28 -15.53
CA PRO A 360 -17.20 13.07 -15.01
C PRO A 360 -16.51 12.47 -13.77
N MET A 361 -17.18 11.64 -12.98
CA MET A 361 -16.57 10.98 -11.81
C MET A 361 -15.41 10.06 -12.23
N TYR A 362 -15.48 9.47 -13.42
CA TYR A 362 -14.49 8.52 -13.91
C TYR A 362 -13.58 9.10 -15.02
N ASP A 363 -14.08 10.07 -15.78
CA ASP A 363 -13.43 10.55 -17.00
C ASP A 363 -12.70 11.88 -16.80
N ARG A 364 -13.12 12.67 -15.81
CA ARG A 364 -12.49 13.96 -15.49
C ARG A 364 -11.24 13.76 -14.66
N PHE A 365 -10.09 14.05 -15.24
CA PHE A 365 -8.83 14.06 -14.52
C PHE A 365 -8.80 15.16 -13.46
N LEU A 366 -8.52 14.77 -12.22
CA LEU A 366 -8.28 15.68 -11.10
C LEU A 366 -6.96 15.29 -10.42
N SER A 367 -6.22 16.31 -10.03
CA SER A 367 -4.98 16.16 -9.27
C SER A 367 -5.02 17.10 -8.07
N PHE A 368 -4.62 16.61 -6.91
CA PHE A 368 -4.60 17.36 -5.67
C PHE A 368 -3.46 16.89 -4.75
N PRO A 369 -3.02 17.75 -3.80
CA PRO A 369 -1.95 17.38 -2.88
C PRO A 369 -2.28 16.17 -2.02
N GLY A 370 -1.30 15.33 -1.73
CA GLY A 370 -1.42 14.19 -0.81
C GLY A 370 -1.69 14.60 0.65
N THR A 371 -1.47 15.85 0.98
CA THR A 371 -1.75 16.44 2.30
C THR A 371 -3.19 16.94 2.46
N TYR A 372 -4.02 16.86 1.40
CA TYR A 372 -5.40 17.34 1.47
C TYR A 372 -6.16 16.73 2.68
N PRO A 373 -6.95 17.51 3.46
CA PRO A 373 -7.35 18.91 3.22
C PRO A 373 -6.34 19.98 3.66
N GLN A 374 -5.22 19.62 4.27
CA GLN A 374 -4.18 20.57 4.65
C GLN A 374 -3.44 21.11 3.43
N SER A 375 -2.99 22.35 3.48
CA SER A 375 -2.14 22.87 2.41
C SER A 375 -0.72 22.31 2.52
N PRO A 376 -0.04 22.02 1.40
CA PRO A 376 1.36 21.58 1.41
C PRO A 376 2.28 22.56 2.13
N HIS A 377 2.02 23.85 2.01
CA HIS A 377 2.79 24.90 2.66
C HIS A 377 2.68 24.81 4.19
N SER A 378 1.47 24.69 4.73
CA SER A 378 1.24 24.54 6.17
C SER A 378 1.94 23.31 6.75
N VAL A 379 1.86 22.17 6.06
CA VAL A 379 2.54 20.94 6.47
C VAL A 379 4.06 21.13 6.48
N ARG A 380 4.60 21.73 5.43
CA ARG A 380 6.03 22.03 5.33
C ARG A 380 6.52 22.97 6.44
N ASP A 381 5.74 24.01 6.76
CA ASP A 381 6.09 24.94 7.84
C ASP A 381 6.10 24.25 9.19
N THR A 382 5.13 23.36 9.46
CA THR A 382 5.10 22.53 10.67
C THR A 382 6.37 21.69 10.79
N ILE A 383 6.77 21.00 9.72
CA ILE A 383 7.99 20.17 9.71
C ILE A 383 9.24 21.02 9.96
N ARG A 384 9.34 22.16 9.31
CA ARG A 384 10.51 23.06 9.45
C ARG A 384 10.65 23.69 10.82
N HIS A 385 9.53 23.96 11.49
CA HIS A 385 9.56 24.44 12.86
C HIS A 385 10.26 23.46 13.79
N LEU A 386 10.01 22.16 13.64
CA LEU A 386 10.68 21.10 14.42
C LEU A 386 12.20 21.01 14.21
N ILE A 387 12.70 21.56 13.10
CA ILE A 387 14.14 21.56 12.78
C ILE A 387 14.85 22.77 13.44
N THR A 388 14.11 23.84 13.69
CA THR A 388 14.65 25.10 14.19
C THR A 388 14.56 25.25 15.71
N GLU A 389 13.78 24.42 16.38
CA GLU A 389 13.72 24.29 17.83
C GLU A 389 14.81 23.33 18.36
#